data_202fde3aeb06580e917c784049a47f8d
#
_entry.id   202fde3aeb06580e917c784049a47f8d
#
_cell.length_a   1.000
_cell.length_b   1.000
_cell.length_c   1.000
_cell.angle_alpha   90.00
_cell.angle_beta   90.00
_cell.angle_gamma   90.00
#
_symmetry.space_group_name_H-M   'P 1'
#
loop_
_entity.id
_entity.type
_entity.pdbx_description
1 polymer ?
#
loop_
_entity_poly.entity_id
_entity_poly.type
_entity_poly.pdbx_seq_one_letter_code
_entity_poly.pdbx_strand_id
1 'polypeptide(L)'
;MKHPVNKSVRTLWISAAAVLAAGLASCSQQQYVAVTPMTQGMSAYEKFVAQSKKYPTVMEVYMDEALLARATSRSHIVICLSQQRGRLYVDNQVAADWPVSTGADTHPTPTGPYRVRFKEKTHASNRYGKMYNAEGKCIDRIADVCKQPGPEGGRFEGSPMPNWMRLTSDGVGMHTGKVVAGKRLSHGCIRLPHVVSTMLFDIVEYGTRVIITEDIEPGYPVAAFMAQREIEEAETKAEARPSAL
;
A
#
# COMPACT_ATOMS: atom_id res chain seq x y z
N MET A 1 -45.52 81.86 20.44
CA MET A 1 -45.92 82.81 19.38
C MET A 1 -45.84 82.11 18.03
N LYS A 2 -46.96 81.93 17.47
CA LYS A 2 -47.30 81.96 16.03
C LYS A 2 -46.62 80.99 15.08
N HIS A 3 -47.43 80.02 14.71
CA HIS A 3 -47.69 79.47 13.38
C HIS A 3 -47.52 80.49 12.22
N PRO A 4 -47.61 80.13 10.97
CA PRO A 4 -48.24 78.94 10.31
C PRO A 4 -47.57 78.45 9.02
N VAL A 5 -47.91 77.24 8.56
CA VAL A 5 -48.81 76.92 7.43
C VAL A 5 -48.23 77.28 6.04
N ASN A 6 -48.18 76.57 5.02
CA ASN A 6 -49.13 75.72 4.34
C ASN A 6 -48.63 75.33 2.92
N LYS A 7 -49.14 74.23 2.48
CA LYS A 7 -49.65 73.89 1.13
C LYS A 7 -48.65 73.81 -0.03
N SER A 8 -48.54 72.67 -0.55
CA SER A 8 -49.48 72.02 -1.47
C SER A 8 -49.35 72.47 -2.92
N VAL A 9 -49.37 71.43 -3.73
CA VAL A 9 -50.06 71.36 -5.02
C VAL A 9 -49.13 71.05 -6.23
N ARG A 10 -49.27 69.82 -6.66
CA ARG A 10 -49.64 69.38 -8.07
C ARG A 10 -48.72 69.89 -9.18
N THR A 11 -48.42 69.21 -10.18
CA THR A 11 -49.21 68.34 -11.03
C THR A 11 -48.28 67.94 -12.24
N LEU A 12 -48.32 66.68 -12.60
CA LEU A 12 -48.38 66.12 -13.96
C LEU A 12 -47.72 66.90 -15.13
N TRP A 13 -47.07 66.16 -15.91
CA TRP A 13 -47.32 65.81 -17.33
C TRP A 13 -46.03 65.30 -17.97
N ILE A 14 -46.03 64.10 -18.39
CA ILE A 14 -46.23 63.49 -19.70
C ILE A 14 -44.95 63.40 -20.52
N SER A 15 -44.65 62.13 -20.80
CA SER A 15 -44.24 61.52 -22.04
C SER A 15 -43.08 62.18 -22.83
N ALA A 16 -42.03 61.43 -22.92
CA ALA A 16 -41.42 61.18 -24.25
C ALA A 16 -40.68 59.83 -24.22
N ALA A 17 -41.17 58.97 -25.04
CA ALA A 17 -40.50 57.75 -25.41
C ALA A 17 -39.14 58.02 -26.03
N ALA A 18 -38.11 57.41 -25.55
CA ALA A 18 -36.87 57.19 -26.28
C ALA A 18 -36.52 55.70 -26.18
N VAL A 19 -37.00 54.99 -27.13
CA VAL A 19 -36.44 53.72 -27.55
C VAL A 19 -35.08 54.03 -28.10
N LEU A 20 -33.99 53.43 -27.61
CA LEU A 20 -32.96 52.81 -28.41
C LEU A 20 -31.76 52.32 -27.59
N ALA A 21 -31.33 51.19 -28.04
CA ALA A 21 -30.06 50.50 -27.77
C ALA A 21 -30.05 49.55 -26.58
N ALA A 22 -30.70 48.40 -26.80
CA ALA A 22 -30.25 47.16 -26.20
C ALA A 22 -28.83 46.84 -26.65
N GLY A 23 -27.86 47.38 -25.95
CA GLY A 23 -26.50 46.88 -26.01
C GLY A 23 -26.46 45.55 -25.31
N LEU A 24 -26.41 44.46 -26.10
CA LEU A 24 -26.09 43.11 -25.62
C LEU A 24 -24.66 43.11 -25.10
N ALA A 25 -24.43 43.61 -23.91
CA ALA A 25 -23.29 43.26 -23.13
C ALA A 25 -23.60 41.86 -22.53
N SER A 26 -23.41 40.83 -23.38
CA SER A 26 -23.27 39.48 -22.91
C SER A 26 -21.97 39.42 -22.09
N CYS A 27 -22.04 39.89 -20.88
CA CYS A 27 -21.02 39.60 -19.88
C CYS A 27 -21.19 38.10 -19.59
N SER A 28 -20.42 37.27 -20.31
CA SER A 28 -20.22 35.90 -19.89
C SER A 28 -19.64 35.96 -18.48
N GLN A 29 -20.50 35.83 -17.48
CA GLN A 29 -20.07 35.47 -16.16
C GLN A 29 -19.42 34.12 -16.32
N GLN A 30 -18.10 34.14 -16.49
CA GLN A 30 -17.25 33.02 -16.30
C GLN A 30 -17.48 32.60 -14.84
N GLN A 31 -18.38 31.63 -14.64
CA GLN A 31 -18.52 30.97 -13.36
C GLN A 31 -17.16 30.34 -13.09
N TYR A 32 -16.35 31.00 -12.30
CA TYR A 32 -15.24 30.36 -11.61
C TYR A 32 -15.87 29.31 -10.72
N VAL A 33 -15.96 28.09 -11.24
CA VAL A 33 -16.13 26.92 -10.39
C VAL A 33 -14.93 26.95 -9.49
N ALA A 34 -15.13 27.32 -8.23
CA ALA A 34 -14.10 27.20 -7.22
C ALA A 34 -13.70 25.72 -7.22
N VAL A 35 -12.52 25.44 -7.79
CA VAL A 35 -11.93 24.12 -7.71
C VAL A 35 -11.61 23.93 -6.24
N THR A 36 -12.52 23.29 -5.52
CA THR A 36 -12.29 22.87 -4.14
C THR A 36 -11.00 22.07 -4.18
N PRO A 37 -9.99 22.40 -3.36
CA PRO A 37 -8.76 21.65 -3.36
C PRO A 37 -9.10 20.16 -3.24
N MET A 38 -8.62 19.32 -4.16
CA MET A 38 -8.97 17.89 -4.25
C MET A 38 -8.70 17.11 -2.94
N THR A 39 -8.11 17.76 -1.94
CA THR A 39 -7.74 17.16 -0.65
C THR A 39 -8.69 17.51 0.51
N GLN A 40 -9.74 18.30 0.29
CA GLN A 40 -10.68 18.63 1.35
C GLN A 40 -11.58 17.42 1.62
N GLY A 41 -11.53 16.89 2.84
CA GLY A 41 -12.25 15.67 3.25
C GLY A 41 -11.44 14.36 3.08
N MET A 42 -10.28 14.39 2.46
CA MET A 42 -9.41 13.21 2.31
C MET A 42 -8.72 12.86 3.64
N SER A 43 -8.60 11.57 3.90
CA SER A 43 -7.75 11.05 4.98
C SER A 43 -6.27 11.38 4.77
N ALA A 44 -5.45 11.24 5.81
CA ALA A 44 -4.01 11.46 5.70
C ALA A 44 -3.36 10.52 4.65
N TYR A 45 -3.80 9.28 4.58
CA TYR A 45 -3.32 8.31 3.59
C TYR A 45 -3.72 8.69 2.17
N GLU A 46 -4.96 9.08 1.93
CA GLU A 46 -5.41 9.54 0.59
C GLU A 46 -4.64 10.77 0.13
N LYS A 47 -4.32 11.70 1.05
CA LYS A 47 -3.44 12.84 0.76
C LYS A 47 -2.04 12.39 0.36
N PHE A 48 -1.45 11.44 1.08
CA PHE A 48 -0.16 10.85 0.73
C PHE A 48 -0.16 10.28 -0.68
N VAL A 49 -1.16 9.47 -1.04
CA VAL A 49 -1.29 8.87 -2.37
C VAL A 49 -1.45 9.95 -3.45
N ALA A 50 -2.32 10.94 -3.21
CA ALA A 50 -2.59 12.02 -4.17
C ALA A 50 -1.37 12.94 -4.40
N GLN A 51 -0.55 13.17 -3.38
CA GLN A 51 0.65 14.00 -3.47
C GLN A 51 1.84 13.28 -4.10
N SER A 52 1.86 11.96 -4.04
CA SER A 52 2.95 11.13 -4.59
C SER A 52 2.79 10.93 -6.10
N LYS A 53 3.33 11.85 -6.90
CA LYS A 53 3.15 11.96 -8.38
C LYS A 53 3.38 10.66 -9.16
N LYS A 54 4.15 9.71 -8.63
CA LYS A 54 4.46 8.43 -9.28
C LYS A 54 3.95 7.21 -8.48
N TYR A 55 3.05 7.45 -7.53
CA TYR A 55 2.46 6.35 -6.79
C TYR A 55 1.78 5.36 -7.77
N PRO A 56 1.93 4.05 -7.59
CA PRO A 56 2.58 3.34 -6.49
C PRO A 56 4.11 3.20 -6.61
N THR A 57 4.72 3.61 -7.72
CA THR A 57 6.16 3.40 -8.05
C THR A 57 7.04 4.46 -7.39
N VAL A 58 6.99 4.56 -6.06
CA VAL A 58 7.75 5.53 -5.26
C VAL A 58 8.41 4.84 -4.07
N MET A 59 9.52 5.41 -3.59
CA MET A 59 10.25 4.90 -2.43
C MET A 59 9.73 5.46 -1.10
N GLU A 60 8.87 6.47 -1.14
CA GLU A 60 8.26 7.07 0.03
C GLU A 60 7.44 6.06 0.82
N VAL A 61 7.50 6.21 2.13
CA VAL A 61 6.79 5.41 3.12
C VAL A 61 5.78 6.31 3.83
N TYR A 62 4.55 5.85 3.93
CA TYR A 62 3.53 6.45 4.79
C TYR A 62 3.50 5.72 6.13
N MET A 63 3.41 6.45 7.22
CA MET A 63 3.20 5.92 8.58
C MET A 63 2.28 6.87 9.35
N ASP A 64 1.24 6.32 9.95
CA ASP A 64 0.36 6.99 10.90
C ASP A 64 0.69 6.46 12.31
N GLU A 65 1.43 7.22 13.08
CA GLU A 65 1.89 6.82 14.41
C GLU A 65 0.73 6.53 15.37
N ALA A 66 -0.37 7.29 15.26
CA ALA A 66 -1.54 7.10 16.11
C ALA A 66 -2.25 5.77 15.81
N LEU A 67 -2.34 5.38 14.55
CA LEU A 67 -2.86 4.07 14.15
C LEU A 67 -1.87 2.95 14.51
N LEU A 68 -0.57 3.15 14.27
CA LEU A 68 0.46 2.16 14.61
C LEU A 68 0.47 1.83 16.10
N ALA A 69 0.29 2.83 16.97
CA ALA A 69 0.18 2.64 18.42
C ALA A 69 -1.04 1.80 18.84
N ARG A 70 -2.03 1.63 17.96
CA ARG A 70 -3.25 0.83 18.19
C ARG A 70 -3.18 -0.55 17.52
N ALA A 71 -2.05 -0.89 16.91
CA ALA A 71 -1.89 -2.19 16.26
C ALA A 71 -2.07 -3.34 17.26
N THR A 72 -2.80 -4.36 16.86
CA THR A 72 -3.13 -5.54 17.65
C THR A 72 -3.01 -6.81 16.80
N SER A 73 -3.31 -7.96 17.39
CA SER A 73 -3.39 -9.24 16.67
C SER A 73 -4.46 -9.25 15.55
N ARG A 74 -5.40 -8.29 15.54
CA ARG A 74 -6.39 -8.11 14.47
C ARG A 74 -5.88 -7.27 13.31
N SER A 75 -4.76 -6.58 13.49
CA SER A 75 -4.10 -5.87 12.39
C SER A 75 -3.58 -6.87 11.37
N HIS A 76 -3.55 -6.48 10.10
CA HIS A 76 -3.12 -7.37 9.04
C HIS A 76 -2.32 -6.63 7.98
N ILE A 77 -1.46 -7.37 7.29
CA ILE A 77 -0.62 -6.86 6.21
C ILE A 77 -1.20 -7.33 4.88
N VAL A 78 -1.19 -6.44 3.90
CA VAL A 78 -1.51 -6.75 2.50
C VAL A 78 -0.31 -6.41 1.63
N ILE A 79 0.14 -7.36 0.83
CA ILE A 79 1.21 -7.19 -0.17
C ILE A 79 0.58 -7.27 -1.55
N CYS A 80 0.64 -6.17 -2.31
CA CYS A 80 0.16 -6.10 -3.68
C CYS A 80 1.34 -6.26 -4.65
N LEU A 81 1.33 -7.34 -5.44
CA LEU A 81 2.45 -7.71 -6.31
C LEU A 81 2.55 -6.82 -7.56
N SER A 82 1.42 -6.40 -8.16
CA SER A 82 1.43 -5.50 -9.31
C SER A 82 1.93 -4.09 -8.94
N GLN A 83 1.55 -3.61 -7.75
CA GLN A 83 1.98 -2.31 -7.25
C GLN A 83 3.37 -2.33 -6.61
N GLN A 84 3.89 -3.50 -6.23
CA GLN A 84 5.09 -3.66 -5.41
C GLN A 84 5.00 -2.80 -4.14
N ARG A 85 3.83 -2.88 -3.47
CA ARG A 85 3.52 -2.16 -2.23
C ARG A 85 3.04 -3.11 -1.15
N GLY A 86 3.42 -2.80 0.09
CA GLY A 86 2.88 -3.40 1.28
C GLY A 86 2.09 -2.37 2.09
N ARG A 87 1.02 -2.79 2.75
CA ARG A 87 0.20 -1.95 3.63
C ARG A 87 -0.10 -2.68 4.92
N LEU A 88 0.00 -1.97 6.03
CA LEU A 88 -0.49 -2.42 7.34
C LEU A 88 -1.85 -1.77 7.60
N TYR A 89 -2.83 -2.59 7.89
CA TYR A 89 -4.17 -2.14 8.26
C TYR A 89 -4.39 -2.32 9.76
N VAL A 90 -4.85 -1.24 10.38
CA VAL A 90 -5.29 -1.18 11.78
C VAL A 90 -6.69 -0.62 11.79
N ASP A 91 -7.64 -1.29 12.42
CA ASP A 91 -9.06 -0.90 12.45
C ASP A 91 -9.62 -0.55 11.05
N ASN A 92 -9.27 -1.34 10.03
CA ASN A 92 -9.62 -1.15 8.61
C ASN A 92 -9.11 0.15 7.97
N GLN A 93 -8.15 0.83 8.60
CA GLN A 93 -7.49 2.01 8.05
C GLN A 93 -6.03 1.68 7.72
N VAL A 94 -5.49 2.31 6.68
CA VAL A 94 -4.07 2.15 6.33
C VAL A 94 -3.21 2.89 7.36
N ALA A 95 -2.55 2.14 8.23
CA ALA A 95 -1.64 2.67 9.24
C ALA A 95 -0.22 2.87 8.68
N ALA A 96 0.18 2.06 7.70
CA ALA A 96 1.44 2.24 6.99
C ALA A 96 1.34 1.72 5.55
N ASP A 97 2.09 2.34 4.63
CA ASP A 97 2.22 1.94 3.23
C ASP A 97 3.69 2.12 2.80
N TRP A 98 4.26 1.11 2.15
CA TRP A 98 5.69 1.08 1.81
C TRP A 98 5.97 0.34 0.51
N PRO A 99 7.08 0.66 -0.19
CA PRO A 99 7.54 -0.13 -1.33
C PRO A 99 8.09 -1.49 -0.88
N VAL A 100 7.89 -2.50 -1.72
CA VAL A 100 8.51 -3.82 -1.56
C VAL A 100 9.26 -4.21 -2.81
N SER A 101 10.14 -5.21 -2.72
CA SER A 101 10.62 -5.96 -3.88
C SER A 101 10.38 -7.45 -3.62
N THR A 102 9.43 -8.00 -4.37
CA THR A 102 9.01 -9.40 -4.28
C THR A 102 9.80 -10.29 -5.23
N GLY A 103 9.43 -11.57 -5.34
CA GLY A 103 10.05 -12.53 -6.22
C GLY A 103 10.02 -12.12 -7.68
N ALA A 104 11.17 -12.29 -8.37
CA ALA A 104 11.28 -12.13 -9.81
C ALA A 104 10.41 -13.18 -10.55
N ASP A 105 10.14 -12.97 -11.83
CA ASP A 105 9.28 -13.85 -12.63
C ASP A 105 9.76 -15.31 -12.65
N THR A 106 11.07 -15.54 -12.52
CA THR A 106 11.67 -16.87 -12.40
C THR A 106 11.50 -17.53 -11.03
N HIS A 107 11.15 -16.75 -10.01
CA HIS A 107 10.96 -17.17 -8.62
C HIS A 107 9.85 -16.34 -8.00
N PRO A 108 8.60 -16.46 -8.47
CA PRO A 108 7.51 -15.59 -8.05
C PRO A 108 7.19 -15.76 -6.56
N THR A 109 6.78 -14.69 -5.93
CA THR A 109 6.19 -14.73 -4.59
C THR A 109 4.77 -15.31 -4.72
N PRO A 110 4.44 -16.39 -3.99
CA PRO A 110 3.12 -17.01 -4.11
C PRO A 110 2.03 -16.11 -3.51
N THR A 111 0.90 -15.98 -4.19
CA THR A 111 -0.30 -15.29 -3.70
C THR A 111 -1.08 -16.16 -2.73
N GLY A 112 -1.88 -15.54 -1.87
CA GLY A 112 -2.77 -16.22 -0.94
C GLY A 112 -2.79 -15.59 0.46
N PRO A 113 -3.60 -16.16 1.35
CA PRO A 113 -3.65 -15.79 2.76
C PRO A 113 -2.57 -16.55 3.52
N TYR A 114 -1.76 -15.81 4.24
CA TYR A 114 -0.69 -16.35 5.10
C TYR A 114 -0.83 -15.83 6.53
N ARG A 115 -0.03 -16.43 7.41
CA ARG A 115 0.18 -15.93 8.77
C ARG A 115 1.67 -15.94 9.08
N VAL A 116 2.12 -15.00 9.88
CA VAL A 116 3.48 -15.03 10.41
C VAL A 116 3.62 -16.27 11.30
N ARG A 117 4.54 -17.16 10.92
CA ARG A 117 4.77 -18.46 11.57
C ARG A 117 5.97 -18.46 12.49
N PHE A 118 6.88 -17.55 12.28
CA PHE A 118 8.13 -17.45 13.03
C PHE A 118 8.78 -16.10 12.78
N LYS A 119 9.52 -15.58 13.77
CA LYS A 119 10.29 -14.34 13.67
C LYS A 119 11.70 -14.58 14.19
N GLU A 120 12.68 -14.01 13.49
CA GLU A 120 14.08 -14.09 13.88
C GLU A 120 14.80 -12.78 13.53
N LYS A 121 15.49 -12.20 14.52
CA LYS A 121 16.15 -10.88 14.35
C LYS A 121 17.31 -10.95 13.35
N THR A 122 18.10 -12.01 13.42
CA THR A 122 19.31 -12.22 12.62
C THR A 122 19.24 -13.56 11.89
N HIS A 123 18.50 -13.58 10.80
CA HIS A 123 18.37 -14.78 9.97
C HIS A 123 19.27 -14.72 8.74
N ALA A 124 19.71 -15.88 8.25
CA ALA A 124 20.41 -16.03 6.98
C ALA A 124 19.78 -17.15 6.16
N SER A 125 19.75 -16.99 4.85
CA SER A 125 19.23 -18.00 3.95
C SER A 125 20.03 -19.29 4.05
N ASN A 126 19.35 -20.42 4.16
CA ASN A 126 19.94 -21.75 4.07
C ASN A 126 20.07 -22.25 2.63
N ARG A 127 19.58 -21.51 1.65
CA ARG A 127 19.54 -21.89 0.24
C ARG A 127 20.36 -20.95 -0.66
N TYR A 128 20.19 -19.64 -0.50
CA TYR A 128 20.80 -18.63 -1.36
C TYR A 128 21.90 -17.88 -0.63
N GLY A 129 23.08 -17.73 -1.26
CA GLY A 129 24.20 -17.08 -0.60
C GLY A 129 25.46 -17.06 -1.42
N LYS A 130 26.60 -17.01 -0.75
CA LYS A 130 27.93 -17.07 -1.35
C LYS A 130 28.55 -18.44 -1.12
N MET A 131 29.24 -18.95 -2.15
CA MET A 131 30.00 -20.15 -2.08
C MET A 131 31.50 -19.82 -2.11
N TYR A 132 32.24 -20.43 -1.22
CA TYR A 132 33.69 -20.28 -1.12
C TYR A 132 34.37 -21.65 -1.33
N ASN A 133 35.55 -21.66 -1.97
CA ASN A 133 36.37 -22.86 -2.08
C ASN A 133 37.19 -23.11 -0.79
N ALA A 134 37.98 -24.18 -0.77
CA ALA A 134 38.82 -24.56 0.36
C ALA A 134 39.85 -23.49 0.78
N GLU A 135 40.32 -22.68 -0.18
CA GLU A 135 41.25 -21.58 0.02
C GLU A 135 40.57 -20.29 0.49
N GLY A 136 39.24 -20.32 0.74
CA GLY A 136 38.47 -19.14 1.21
C GLY A 136 38.15 -18.13 0.12
N LYS A 137 38.40 -18.42 -1.15
CA LYS A 137 38.04 -17.55 -2.28
C LYS A 137 36.53 -17.70 -2.58
N CYS A 138 35.82 -16.59 -2.71
CA CYS A 138 34.42 -16.60 -3.17
C CYS A 138 34.36 -16.98 -4.64
N ILE A 139 33.77 -18.13 -4.94
CA ILE A 139 33.64 -18.70 -6.29
C ILE A 139 32.26 -18.46 -6.90
N ASP A 140 31.23 -18.29 -6.07
CA ASP A 140 29.87 -17.90 -6.49
C ASP A 140 29.27 -16.93 -5.46
N ARG A 141 28.77 -15.79 -5.94
CA ARG A 141 28.16 -14.76 -5.11
C ARG A 141 26.65 -14.90 -4.95
N ILE A 142 26.04 -15.78 -5.75
CA ILE A 142 24.59 -15.97 -5.84
C ILE A 142 24.23 -17.46 -5.87
N ALA A 143 25.04 -18.29 -5.22
CA ALA A 143 24.88 -19.73 -5.19
C ALA A 143 23.48 -20.14 -4.70
N ASP A 144 22.92 -21.16 -5.35
CA ASP A 144 21.74 -21.91 -4.90
C ASP A 144 22.20 -23.32 -4.55
N VAL A 145 22.36 -23.62 -3.26
CA VAL A 145 22.88 -24.91 -2.77
C VAL A 145 21.98 -26.11 -3.10
N CYS A 146 20.70 -25.85 -3.46
CA CYS A 146 19.82 -26.91 -3.94
C CYS A 146 20.09 -27.31 -5.39
N LYS A 147 20.78 -26.44 -6.17
CA LYS A 147 21.09 -26.69 -7.57
C LYS A 147 22.52 -27.17 -7.77
N GLN A 148 23.44 -26.75 -6.90
CA GLN A 148 24.85 -27.10 -7.01
C GLN A 148 25.43 -27.38 -5.62
N PRO A 149 25.99 -28.56 -5.37
CA PRO A 149 26.74 -28.83 -4.16
C PRO A 149 27.99 -27.95 -4.10
N GLY A 150 28.39 -27.56 -2.89
CA GLY A 150 29.64 -26.84 -2.70
C GLY A 150 30.87 -27.71 -3.07
N PRO A 151 32.02 -27.08 -3.37
CA PRO A 151 33.26 -27.78 -3.60
C PRO A 151 33.76 -28.47 -2.32
N GLU A 152 34.55 -29.52 -2.48
CA GLU A 152 35.18 -30.21 -1.34
C GLU A 152 36.02 -29.21 -0.52
N GLY A 153 35.90 -29.27 0.79
CA GLY A 153 36.56 -28.30 1.72
C GLY A 153 36.04 -26.85 1.66
N GLY A 154 35.03 -26.58 0.82
CA GLY A 154 34.45 -25.28 0.70
C GLY A 154 33.42 -24.97 1.79
N ARG A 155 32.92 -23.74 1.81
CA ARG A 155 31.85 -23.30 2.73
C ARG A 155 30.79 -22.48 2.03
N PHE A 156 29.56 -22.59 2.52
CA PHE A 156 28.44 -21.74 2.13
C PHE A 156 28.20 -20.65 3.19
N GLU A 157 27.93 -19.44 2.73
CA GLU A 157 27.55 -18.30 3.54
C GLU A 157 26.19 -17.78 3.06
N GLY A 158 25.14 -18.06 3.83
CA GLY A 158 23.78 -17.65 3.50
C GLY A 158 23.61 -16.14 3.42
N SER A 159 22.81 -15.68 2.47
CA SER A 159 22.47 -14.27 2.36
C SER A 159 21.75 -13.78 3.62
N PRO A 160 22.18 -12.64 4.24
CA PRO A 160 21.54 -12.13 5.44
C PRO A 160 20.11 -11.67 5.15
N MET A 161 19.20 -12.00 6.05
CA MET A 161 17.78 -11.66 6.02
C MET A 161 17.34 -11.09 7.39
N PRO A 162 17.85 -9.91 7.81
CA PRO A 162 17.51 -9.33 9.11
C PRO A 162 16.02 -9.06 9.26
N ASN A 163 15.52 -9.11 10.49
CA ASN A 163 14.08 -8.95 10.82
C ASN A 163 13.21 -9.95 10.04
N TRP A 164 13.63 -11.21 10.02
CA TRP A 164 12.93 -12.28 9.33
C TRP A 164 11.56 -12.57 9.93
N MET A 165 10.53 -12.57 9.10
CA MET A 165 9.14 -12.93 9.44
C MET A 165 8.68 -13.99 8.43
N ARG A 166 8.71 -15.25 8.85
CA ARG A 166 8.42 -16.41 8.00
C ARG A 166 6.93 -16.56 7.75
N LEU A 167 6.53 -16.80 6.52
CA LEU A 167 5.14 -16.99 6.09
C LEU A 167 4.83 -18.43 5.71
N THR A 168 5.73 -19.11 4.99
CA THR A 168 5.49 -20.46 4.45
C THR A 168 6.45 -21.50 5.03
N SER A 169 6.11 -22.78 4.87
CA SER A 169 6.96 -23.89 5.31
C SER A 169 8.22 -24.06 4.45
N ASP A 170 8.15 -23.66 3.18
CA ASP A 170 9.25 -23.76 2.20
C ASP A 170 10.18 -22.52 2.22
N GLY A 171 9.95 -21.56 3.15
CA GLY A 171 10.91 -20.51 3.43
C GLY A 171 10.64 -19.18 2.74
N VAL A 172 9.41 -18.91 2.30
CA VAL A 172 9.02 -17.55 1.89
C VAL A 172 8.68 -16.72 3.14
N GLY A 173 9.15 -15.49 3.16
CA GLY A 173 8.89 -14.55 4.26
C GLY A 173 9.22 -13.11 3.90
N MET A 174 9.06 -12.23 4.88
CA MET A 174 9.38 -10.80 4.81
C MET A 174 10.66 -10.53 5.59
N HIS A 175 11.55 -9.70 5.07
CA HIS A 175 12.80 -9.34 5.75
C HIS A 175 13.40 -8.04 5.20
N THR A 176 14.36 -7.47 5.92
CA THR A 176 15.16 -6.34 5.41
C THR A 176 15.91 -6.74 4.15
N GLY A 177 15.80 -5.94 3.09
CA GLY A 177 16.57 -6.17 1.86
C GLY A 177 16.59 -4.97 0.94
N LYS A 178 17.34 -5.07 -0.16
CA LYS A 178 17.35 -4.05 -1.20
C LYS A 178 15.98 -3.99 -1.87
N VAL A 179 15.34 -2.83 -1.79
CA VAL A 179 14.07 -2.51 -2.45
C VAL A 179 14.33 -1.49 -3.55
N VAL A 180 13.68 -1.69 -4.69
CA VAL A 180 13.56 -0.71 -5.77
C VAL A 180 12.09 -0.63 -6.11
N ALA A 181 11.50 0.56 -6.02
CA ALA A 181 10.08 0.76 -6.25
C ALA A 181 9.62 0.21 -7.60
N GLY A 182 8.55 -0.56 -7.61
CA GLY A 182 7.98 -1.19 -8.79
C GLY A 182 8.79 -2.35 -9.37
N LYS A 183 9.84 -2.87 -8.69
CA LYS A 183 10.70 -3.94 -9.21
C LYS A 183 10.64 -5.21 -8.37
N ARG A 184 10.41 -6.35 -9.04
CA ARG A 184 10.53 -7.70 -8.51
C ARG A 184 12.00 -8.14 -8.57
N LEU A 185 12.64 -8.43 -7.43
CA LEU A 185 14.09 -8.64 -7.37
C LEU A 185 14.55 -9.87 -6.57
N SER A 186 13.65 -10.52 -5.83
CA SER A 186 14.01 -11.59 -4.92
C SER A 186 13.85 -12.99 -5.56
N HIS A 187 14.17 -14.02 -4.78
CA HIS A 187 13.90 -15.41 -5.11
C HIS A 187 12.66 -15.95 -4.38
N GLY A 188 11.60 -15.10 -4.28
CA GLY A 188 10.32 -15.46 -3.68
C GLY A 188 10.01 -14.69 -2.38
N CYS A 189 11.01 -14.29 -1.60
CA CYS A 189 10.81 -13.50 -0.38
C CYS A 189 10.37 -12.06 -0.68
N ILE A 190 9.80 -11.39 0.31
CA ILE A 190 9.36 -10.00 0.24
C ILE A 190 10.41 -9.14 0.95
N ARG A 191 11.16 -8.37 0.16
CA ARG A 191 12.15 -7.44 0.69
C ARG A 191 11.50 -6.14 1.13
N LEU A 192 11.86 -5.68 2.31
CA LEU A 192 11.35 -4.48 2.96
C LEU A 192 12.47 -3.45 3.14
N PRO A 193 12.18 -2.13 3.10
CA PRO A 193 13.07 -1.11 3.60
C PRO A 193 13.39 -1.36 5.09
N HIS A 194 14.61 -1.01 5.52
CA HIS A 194 15.05 -1.30 6.89
C HIS A 194 14.12 -0.70 7.96
N VAL A 195 13.72 0.57 7.80
CA VAL A 195 12.81 1.24 8.75
C VAL A 195 11.48 0.51 8.88
N VAL A 196 10.92 0.06 7.75
CA VAL A 196 9.66 -0.69 7.72
C VAL A 196 9.81 -2.06 8.34
N SER A 197 10.86 -2.80 7.99
CA SER A 197 11.08 -4.14 8.53
C SER A 197 11.31 -4.13 10.04
N THR A 198 11.94 -3.08 10.58
CA THR A 198 12.12 -2.90 12.02
C THR A 198 10.79 -2.61 12.69
N MET A 199 10.02 -1.66 12.18
CA MET A 199 8.68 -1.34 12.68
C MET A 199 7.76 -2.57 12.65
N LEU A 200 7.69 -3.28 11.53
CA LEU A 200 6.86 -4.49 11.42
C LEU A 200 7.33 -5.60 12.34
N PHE A 201 8.65 -5.79 12.48
CA PHE A 201 9.19 -6.81 13.38
C PHE A 201 8.78 -6.58 14.83
N ASP A 202 8.62 -5.33 15.26
CA ASP A 202 8.18 -5.00 16.62
C ASP A 202 6.66 -5.18 16.80
N ILE A 203 5.86 -4.82 15.79
CA ILE A 203 4.38 -4.86 15.85
C ILE A 203 3.82 -6.27 15.57
N VAL A 204 4.41 -6.97 14.60
CA VAL A 204 3.91 -8.25 14.09
C VAL A 204 4.17 -9.37 15.09
N GLU A 205 3.17 -10.22 15.33
CA GLU A 205 3.25 -11.37 16.21
C GLU A 205 3.06 -12.69 15.44
N TYR A 206 3.29 -13.81 16.11
CA TYR A 206 2.88 -15.12 15.59
C TYR A 206 1.37 -15.12 15.31
N GLY A 207 0.99 -15.58 14.13
CA GLY A 207 -0.41 -15.59 13.71
C GLY A 207 -0.91 -14.32 13.05
N THR A 208 -0.12 -13.21 13.05
CA THR A 208 -0.50 -11.98 12.29
C THR A 208 -0.80 -12.34 10.84
N ARG A 209 -1.94 -11.89 10.33
CA ARG A 209 -2.40 -12.18 8.96
C ARG A 209 -1.61 -11.38 7.94
N VAL A 210 -1.22 -12.05 6.87
CA VAL A 210 -0.53 -11.46 5.71
C VAL A 210 -1.22 -11.97 4.45
N ILE A 211 -1.75 -11.07 3.65
CA ILE A 211 -2.39 -11.39 2.37
C ILE A 211 -1.46 -10.96 1.27
N ILE A 212 -1.13 -11.86 0.38
CA ILE A 212 -0.36 -11.59 -0.82
C ILE A 212 -1.31 -11.73 -2.01
N THR A 213 -1.50 -10.64 -2.76
CA THR A 213 -2.41 -10.59 -3.90
C THR A 213 -1.72 -10.00 -5.12
N GLU A 214 -2.17 -10.38 -6.32
CA GLU A 214 -1.64 -9.75 -7.53
C GLU A 214 -2.06 -8.29 -7.61
N ASP A 215 -3.36 -8.02 -7.50
CA ASP A 215 -3.91 -6.67 -7.61
C ASP A 215 -4.83 -6.32 -6.44
N ILE A 216 -4.72 -5.07 -5.98
CA ILE A 216 -5.71 -4.43 -5.13
C ILE A 216 -6.13 -3.15 -5.82
N GLU A 217 -7.41 -3.01 -6.13
CA GLU A 217 -7.93 -1.76 -6.61
C GLU A 217 -7.88 -0.69 -5.52
N PRO A 218 -7.53 0.57 -5.87
CA PRO A 218 -7.59 1.67 -4.92
C PRO A 218 -8.99 1.78 -4.32
N GLY A 219 -9.09 1.75 -2.99
CA GLY A 219 -10.36 1.86 -2.28
C GLY A 219 -11.13 0.55 -2.07
N TYR A 220 -10.59 -0.60 -2.52
CA TYR A 220 -11.22 -1.89 -2.20
C TYR A 220 -11.13 -2.16 -0.69
N PRO A 221 -12.26 -2.36 0.01
CA PRO A 221 -12.21 -2.66 1.43
C PRO A 221 -11.54 -4.02 1.63
N VAL A 222 -10.36 -4.05 2.22
CA VAL A 222 -9.64 -5.32 2.48
C VAL A 222 -10.50 -6.30 3.27
N ALA A 223 -11.39 -5.80 4.14
CA ALA A 223 -12.36 -6.62 4.85
C ALA A 223 -13.31 -7.37 3.91
N ALA A 224 -13.82 -6.71 2.84
CA ALA A 224 -14.68 -7.34 1.84
C ALA A 224 -13.92 -8.40 1.03
N PHE A 225 -12.68 -8.10 0.62
CA PHE A 225 -11.81 -9.06 -0.05
C PHE A 225 -11.53 -10.30 0.81
N MET A 226 -11.27 -10.10 2.12
CA MET A 226 -11.05 -11.18 3.07
C MET A 226 -12.29 -12.05 3.26
N ALA A 227 -13.45 -11.41 3.42
CA ALA A 227 -14.73 -12.12 3.56
C ALA A 227 -15.05 -12.95 2.31
N GLN A 228 -14.81 -12.39 1.13
CA GLN A 228 -15.02 -13.10 -0.12
C GLN A 228 -14.10 -14.31 -0.27
N ARG A 229 -12.82 -14.18 0.09
CA ARG A 229 -11.86 -15.29 0.08
C ARG A 229 -12.21 -16.38 1.09
N GLU A 230 -12.67 -16.02 2.28
CA GLU A 230 -13.14 -17.00 3.28
C GLU A 230 -14.35 -17.79 2.76
N ILE A 231 -15.24 -17.14 1.98
CA ILE A 231 -16.37 -17.78 1.33
C ILE A 231 -15.86 -18.74 0.23
N GLU A 232 -15.01 -18.28 -0.68
CA GLU A 232 -14.43 -19.10 -1.75
C GLU A 232 -13.66 -20.31 -1.22
N GLU A 233 -12.89 -20.14 -0.14
CA GLU A 233 -12.16 -21.25 0.52
C GLU A 233 -13.13 -22.24 1.17
N ALA A 234 -14.21 -21.76 1.77
CA ALA A 234 -15.25 -22.61 2.34
C ALA A 234 -16.00 -23.40 1.26
N GLU A 235 -16.33 -22.77 0.13
CA GLU A 235 -16.96 -23.39 -1.02
C GLU A 235 -16.06 -24.46 -1.65
N THR A 236 -14.79 -24.12 -1.91
CA THR A 236 -13.79 -25.06 -2.45
C THR A 236 -13.61 -26.28 -1.54
N LYS A 237 -13.61 -26.06 -0.21
CA LYS A 237 -13.50 -27.13 0.77
C LYS A 237 -14.76 -27.98 0.87
N ALA A 238 -15.92 -27.38 0.64
CA ALA A 238 -17.20 -28.10 0.57
C ALA A 238 -17.30 -28.98 -0.68
N GLU A 239 -16.85 -28.47 -1.84
CA GLU A 239 -16.79 -29.21 -3.11
C GLU A 239 -15.77 -30.37 -3.08
N ALA A 240 -14.64 -30.18 -2.36
CA ALA A 240 -13.61 -31.20 -2.21
C ALA A 240 -13.96 -32.34 -1.22
N ARG A 241 -15.10 -32.25 -0.52
CA ARG A 241 -15.60 -33.36 0.31
C ARG A 241 -16.18 -34.45 -0.61
N PRO A 242 -15.61 -35.66 -0.62
CA PRO A 242 -16.24 -36.77 -1.32
C PRO A 242 -17.63 -36.98 -0.75
N SER A 243 -18.62 -37.07 -1.64
CA SER A 243 -19.97 -37.50 -1.28
C SER A 243 -19.86 -38.87 -0.60
N ALA A 244 -20.09 -38.89 0.69
CA ALA A 244 -20.23 -40.13 1.43
C ALA A 244 -21.49 -40.85 0.89
N LEU A 245 -21.27 -41.83 0.00
CA LEU A 245 -22.24 -42.85 -0.36
C LEU A 245 -22.10 -44.02 0.61
#